data_cc2268a6180e34e03f3e65bbe19d9389
#
_entry.id   cc2268a6180e34e03f3e65bbe19d9389
#
_cell.length_a   1.000
_cell.length_b   1.000
_cell.length_c   1.000
_cell.angle_alpha   90.00
_cell.angle_beta   90.00
_cell.angle_gamma   90.00
#
_symmetry.space_group_name_H-M   'P 1'
#
loop_
_entity.id
_entity.type
_entity.pdbx_description
1 polymer ?
#
loop_
_entity_poly.entity_id
_entity_poly.type
_entity_poly.pdbx_seq_one_letter_code
_entity_poly.pdbx_strand_id
1 'polypeptide(L)'
;MMGGVQRLASVLALFILVVSLGVAQAQTLVRVLLADVPSAVFRFDGPHRGVIDGRVFDTVLALEWPVVAVGDRLWVDGRDAGRQLDLTSDDGFAWGGRSYRGTLRLIADHGRVRLVNVLDLETYLRGVVPAEMQASWPLEALKAQAVAARTYTMLHIDPLRVYDVCATIDCQVYRGREVEHPSSDAAIAATAGEVLTFRGAFARTYYHADSGGVIASSAEVWGSEIPYLQAFQDVASGGPHASWTARLDPRGVAAHLSAIGVHVGALQRLRVLETSSSGRVVRAEVVGSAGRAVLVGVTLRTQLRAWGLKSTRFTMTGDLTLRGEGWGHGVGMSQYGARTLALSGYGYAQILGFYYPDTQLQRLTVIAQR
;
A
#
# COMPACT_ATOMS: atom_id res chain seq x y z
N MET A 1 2.57 -32.63 86.64
CA MET A 1 2.07 -33.41 85.48
C MET A 1 1.77 -32.48 84.38
N MET A 2 2.47 -32.62 83.28
CA MET A 2 2.67 -31.62 82.21
C MET A 2 1.57 -31.79 81.16
N GLY A 3 0.88 -30.69 80.82
CA GLY A 3 -0.05 -30.64 79.70
C GLY A 3 0.48 -29.68 78.67
N GLY A 4 0.89 -30.25 77.51
CA GLY A 4 1.39 -29.52 76.41
C GLY A 4 0.36 -28.77 75.62
N VAL A 5 0.56 -27.50 75.35
CA VAL A 5 -0.25 -26.60 74.46
C VAL A 5 0.31 -26.73 73.10
N GLN A 6 -0.40 -27.32 72.14
CA GLN A 6 -0.12 -27.27 70.74
C GLN A 6 -0.67 -25.95 70.14
N ARG A 7 0.20 -25.14 69.63
CA ARG A 7 -0.17 -23.96 68.83
C ARG A 7 -0.36 -24.36 67.36
N LEU A 8 -1.59 -24.27 66.86
CA LEU A 8 -1.91 -24.32 65.43
C LEU A 8 -1.53 -22.98 64.81
N ALA A 9 -0.54 -22.96 63.92
CA ALA A 9 -0.24 -21.85 63.05
C ALA A 9 -1.10 -21.98 61.79
N SER A 10 -2.11 -21.11 61.65
CA SER A 10 -2.90 -20.98 60.42
C SER A 10 -2.09 -20.15 59.39
N VAL A 11 -1.64 -20.80 58.33
CA VAL A 11 -1.02 -20.12 57.16
C VAL A 11 -2.18 -19.64 56.26
N LEU A 12 -2.40 -18.35 56.26
CA LEU A 12 -3.35 -17.70 55.35
C LEU A 12 -2.63 -17.49 54.00
N ALA A 13 -2.91 -18.35 53.01
CA ALA A 13 -2.43 -18.18 51.65
C ALA A 13 -3.27 -17.13 50.96
N LEU A 14 -2.67 -15.95 50.76
CA LEU A 14 -3.27 -14.85 50.00
C LEU A 14 -3.10 -15.14 48.50
N PHE A 15 -4.16 -15.61 47.84
CA PHE A 15 -4.20 -15.73 46.38
C PHE A 15 -4.38 -14.32 45.80
N ILE A 16 -3.31 -13.72 45.28
CA ILE A 16 -3.39 -12.50 44.47
C ILE A 16 -3.89 -12.91 43.08
N LEU A 17 -5.17 -12.65 42.81
CA LEU A 17 -5.76 -12.77 41.50
C LEU A 17 -5.24 -11.60 40.65
N VAL A 18 -4.20 -11.83 39.84
CA VAL A 18 -3.77 -10.84 38.84
C VAL A 18 -4.79 -10.87 37.70
N VAL A 19 -5.78 -9.98 37.80
CA VAL A 19 -6.66 -9.68 36.68
C VAL A 19 -5.84 -8.87 35.67
N SER A 20 -5.32 -9.50 34.64
CA SER A 20 -4.78 -8.81 33.48
C SER A 20 -5.93 -8.11 32.78
N LEU A 21 -6.14 -6.83 33.10
CA LEU A 21 -6.96 -5.93 32.28
C LEU A 21 -6.30 -5.86 30.91
N GLY A 22 -6.77 -6.65 29.97
CA GLY A 22 -6.43 -6.48 28.56
C GLY A 22 -6.88 -5.08 28.14
N VAL A 23 -5.92 -4.17 27.99
CA VAL A 23 -6.20 -2.86 27.40
C VAL A 23 -6.67 -3.14 25.97
N ALA A 24 -7.96 -2.97 25.71
CA ALA A 24 -8.52 -3.03 24.36
C ALA A 24 -7.79 -1.97 23.54
N GLN A 25 -6.94 -2.41 22.63
CA GLN A 25 -6.22 -1.52 21.72
C GLN A 25 -7.27 -0.89 20.81
N ALA A 26 -7.41 0.44 20.85
CA ALA A 26 -8.33 1.13 19.96
C ALA A 26 -7.95 0.79 18.52
N GLN A 27 -8.90 0.22 17.77
CA GLN A 27 -8.70 -0.19 16.39
C GLN A 27 -8.55 1.04 15.50
N THR A 28 -7.45 1.14 14.78
CA THR A 28 -7.27 2.16 13.76
C THR A 28 -7.95 1.71 12.47
N LEU A 29 -9.05 2.36 12.09
CA LEU A 29 -9.74 2.06 10.85
C LEU A 29 -9.06 2.71 9.66
N VAL A 30 -8.98 1.99 8.57
CA VAL A 30 -8.47 2.44 7.26
C VAL A 30 -9.59 2.34 6.23
N ARG A 31 -9.73 3.38 5.41
CA ARG A 31 -10.67 3.44 4.30
C ARG A 31 -9.91 3.28 2.99
N VAL A 32 -10.13 2.18 2.30
CA VAL A 32 -9.40 1.79 1.08
C VAL A 32 -10.31 1.95 -0.12
N LEU A 33 -10.01 2.88 -1.03
CA LEU A 33 -10.72 2.97 -2.31
C LEU A 33 -10.41 1.75 -3.16
N LEU A 34 -11.39 0.90 -3.40
CA LEU A 34 -11.28 -0.25 -4.29
C LEU A 34 -11.53 0.14 -5.75
N ALA A 35 -12.54 0.97 -5.99
CA ALA A 35 -12.93 1.43 -7.32
C ALA A 35 -13.80 2.68 -7.28
N ASP A 36 -13.85 3.37 -8.41
CA ASP A 36 -14.78 4.43 -8.75
C ASP A 36 -15.36 4.10 -10.15
N VAL A 37 -16.60 3.60 -10.18
CA VAL A 37 -17.22 2.97 -11.36
C VAL A 37 -18.64 3.47 -11.60
N PRO A 38 -19.19 3.36 -12.84
CA PRO A 38 -20.58 3.73 -13.10
C PRO A 38 -21.59 2.80 -12.41
N SER A 39 -21.22 1.53 -12.25
CA SER A 39 -22.05 0.51 -11.59
C SER A 39 -21.17 -0.57 -10.99
N ALA A 40 -21.68 -1.28 -9.99
CA ALA A 40 -21.03 -2.41 -9.37
C ALA A 40 -22.02 -3.53 -9.06
N VAL A 41 -21.54 -4.76 -9.05
CA VAL A 41 -22.23 -5.90 -8.45
C VAL A 41 -21.32 -6.48 -7.40
N PHE A 42 -21.81 -6.63 -6.18
CA PHE A 42 -21.08 -7.25 -5.08
C PHE A 42 -21.92 -8.35 -4.45
N ARG A 43 -21.24 -9.26 -3.72
CA ARG A 43 -21.85 -10.42 -3.12
C ARG A 43 -21.49 -10.53 -1.64
N PHE A 44 -22.47 -10.95 -0.85
CA PHE A 44 -22.27 -11.44 0.51
C PHE A 44 -22.61 -12.94 0.53
N ASP A 45 -21.77 -13.73 1.18
CA ASP A 45 -21.97 -15.18 1.30
C ASP A 45 -22.74 -15.57 2.58
N GLY A 46 -23.10 -14.59 3.41
CA GLY A 46 -23.84 -14.78 4.66
C GLY A 46 -24.66 -13.56 5.09
N PRO A 47 -25.25 -13.62 6.29
CA PRO A 47 -25.99 -12.51 6.89
C PRO A 47 -25.15 -11.23 6.93
N HIS A 48 -25.78 -10.10 6.65
CA HIS A 48 -25.10 -8.81 6.69
C HIS A 48 -26.04 -7.73 7.24
N ARG A 49 -25.41 -6.74 7.87
CA ARG A 49 -26.06 -5.53 8.39
C ARG A 49 -25.76 -4.37 7.49
N GLY A 50 -26.78 -3.60 7.16
CA GLY A 50 -26.64 -2.38 6.40
C GLY A 50 -26.94 -1.12 7.22
N VAL A 51 -26.32 0.00 6.83
CA VAL A 51 -26.60 1.33 7.34
C VAL A 51 -26.79 2.27 6.16
N ILE A 52 -27.99 2.80 5.99
CA ILE A 52 -28.33 3.78 4.95
C ILE A 52 -28.53 5.14 5.64
N ASP A 53 -27.71 6.13 5.29
CA ASP A 53 -27.78 7.48 5.84
C ASP A 53 -27.93 7.48 7.39
N GLY A 54 -27.19 6.59 8.06
CA GLY A 54 -27.18 6.43 9.53
C GLY A 54 -28.31 5.56 10.11
N ARG A 55 -29.23 5.01 9.29
CA ARG A 55 -30.30 4.10 9.74
C ARG A 55 -29.87 2.64 9.53
N VAL A 56 -29.96 1.83 10.58
CA VAL A 56 -29.58 0.43 10.59
C VAL A 56 -30.71 -0.43 10.04
N PHE A 57 -30.38 -1.41 9.22
CA PHE A 57 -31.25 -2.52 8.82
C PHE A 57 -30.47 -3.83 8.79
N ASP A 58 -31.14 -4.95 9.10
CA ASP A 58 -30.56 -6.28 8.99
C ASP A 58 -31.15 -6.98 7.77
N THR A 59 -30.31 -7.67 7.01
CA THR A 59 -30.74 -8.48 5.88
C THR A 59 -30.12 -9.86 5.96
N VAL A 60 -30.93 -10.87 5.71
CA VAL A 60 -30.55 -12.27 5.86
C VAL A 60 -30.18 -12.89 4.51
N LEU A 61 -30.58 -12.30 3.41
CA LEU A 61 -30.50 -12.91 2.08
C LEU A 61 -30.36 -11.87 0.97
N ALA A 62 -29.19 -11.65 0.45
CA ALA A 62 -29.03 -11.28 -0.95
C ALA A 62 -27.65 -11.76 -1.41
N LEU A 63 -27.63 -12.65 -2.37
CA LEU A 63 -26.39 -13.21 -2.91
C LEU A 63 -25.68 -12.20 -3.80
N GLU A 64 -26.41 -11.39 -4.55
CA GLU A 64 -25.85 -10.38 -5.44
C GLU A 64 -26.64 -9.07 -5.37
N TRP A 65 -25.92 -7.97 -5.27
CA TRP A 65 -26.49 -6.63 -5.17
C TRP A 65 -26.00 -5.76 -6.33
N PRO A 66 -26.81 -5.53 -7.36
CA PRO A 66 -26.49 -4.55 -8.39
C PRO A 66 -26.70 -3.14 -7.83
N VAL A 67 -25.70 -2.28 -8.02
CA VAL A 67 -25.70 -0.89 -7.56
C VAL A 67 -25.34 0.04 -8.71
N VAL A 68 -26.10 1.10 -8.82
CA VAL A 68 -25.82 2.24 -9.69
C VAL A 68 -25.93 3.53 -8.91
N ALA A 69 -25.29 4.59 -9.39
CA ALA A 69 -25.51 5.93 -8.87
C ALA A 69 -26.27 6.78 -9.90
N VAL A 70 -27.26 7.52 -9.43
CA VAL A 70 -28.00 8.52 -10.23
C VAL A 70 -27.85 9.86 -9.50
N GLY A 71 -27.05 10.77 -10.07
CA GLY A 71 -26.60 11.96 -9.38
C GLY A 71 -25.82 11.57 -8.11
N ASP A 72 -26.24 12.08 -6.97
CA ASP A 72 -25.63 11.81 -5.66
C ASP A 72 -26.41 10.78 -4.82
N ARG A 73 -27.16 9.88 -5.46
CA ARG A 73 -27.90 8.83 -4.77
C ARG A 73 -27.59 7.45 -5.34
N LEU A 74 -27.42 6.48 -4.44
CA LEU A 74 -27.27 5.06 -4.74
C LEU A 74 -28.63 4.42 -4.99
N TRP A 75 -28.69 3.55 -5.96
CA TRP A 75 -29.83 2.67 -6.25
C TRP A 75 -29.36 1.23 -6.20
N VAL A 76 -29.92 0.47 -5.28
CA VAL A 76 -29.60 -0.95 -5.06
C VAL A 76 -30.83 -1.77 -5.44
N ASP A 77 -30.67 -2.67 -6.41
CA ASP A 77 -31.81 -3.46 -6.94
C ASP A 77 -33.01 -2.58 -7.26
N GLY A 78 -32.82 -1.42 -7.91
CA GLY A 78 -33.85 -0.46 -8.29
C GLY A 78 -34.46 0.33 -7.13
N ARG A 79 -33.97 0.22 -5.91
CA ARG A 79 -34.45 0.95 -4.73
C ARG A 79 -33.45 2.02 -4.30
N ASP A 80 -33.97 3.16 -3.90
CA ASP A 80 -33.15 4.25 -3.37
C ASP A 80 -32.47 3.83 -2.04
N ALA A 81 -31.17 3.88 -2.01
CA ALA A 81 -30.31 3.52 -0.87
C ALA A 81 -29.53 4.73 -0.30
N GLY A 82 -30.02 5.95 -0.56
CA GLY A 82 -29.40 7.16 -0.02
C GLY A 82 -28.10 7.56 -0.71
N ARG A 83 -27.35 8.45 -0.10
CA ARG A 83 -26.04 8.90 -0.62
C ARG A 83 -24.91 7.94 -0.25
N GLN A 84 -25.02 7.32 0.92
CA GLN A 84 -24.04 6.38 1.46
C GLN A 84 -24.75 5.14 1.99
N LEU A 85 -24.15 3.99 1.71
CA LEU A 85 -24.58 2.69 2.22
C LEU A 85 -23.35 1.95 2.76
N ASP A 86 -23.39 1.59 4.04
CA ASP A 86 -22.38 0.75 4.68
C ASP A 86 -22.98 -0.65 4.88
N LEU A 87 -22.26 -1.67 4.45
CA LEU A 87 -22.65 -3.08 4.55
C LEU A 87 -21.55 -3.87 5.25
N THR A 88 -21.90 -4.54 6.34
CA THR A 88 -20.95 -5.31 7.18
C THR A 88 -21.43 -6.76 7.31
N SER A 89 -20.53 -7.70 7.16
CA SER A 89 -20.72 -9.12 7.42
C SER A 89 -19.49 -9.69 8.10
N ASP A 90 -19.65 -10.68 8.96
CA ASP A 90 -18.54 -11.39 9.61
C ASP A 90 -17.69 -12.15 8.56
N ASP A 91 -18.31 -12.63 7.49
CA ASP A 91 -17.65 -13.30 6.38
C ASP A 91 -17.00 -12.34 5.39
N GLY A 92 -17.27 -11.02 5.51
CA GLY A 92 -16.84 -10.00 4.59
C GLY A 92 -17.71 -9.95 3.32
N PHE A 93 -17.15 -9.46 2.22
CA PHE A 93 -17.85 -9.31 0.95
C PHE A 93 -16.96 -9.66 -0.24
N ALA A 94 -17.57 -9.97 -1.39
CA ALA A 94 -16.87 -10.23 -2.64
C ALA A 94 -17.19 -9.16 -3.70
N TRP A 95 -16.15 -8.70 -4.41
CA TRP A 95 -16.26 -7.79 -5.52
C TRP A 95 -15.06 -7.96 -6.49
N GLY A 96 -15.32 -7.84 -7.80
CA GLY A 96 -14.27 -7.88 -8.81
C GLY A 96 -13.43 -9.17 -8.82
N GLY A 97 -14.04 -10.30 -8.46
CA GLY A 97 -13.37 -11.61 -8.38
C GLY A 97 -12.46 -11.78 -7.16
N ARG A 98 -12.62 -10.94 -6.14
CA ARG A 98 -11.87 -11.01 -4.87
C ARG A 98 -12.81 -10.90 -3.68
N SER A 99 -12.38 -11.44 -2.54
CA SER A 99 -13.05 -11.29 -1.26
C SER A 99 -12.30 -10.35 -0.31
N TYR A 100 -13.05 -9.66 0.52
CA TYR A 100 -12.55 -8.61 1.40
C TYR A 100 -13.11 -8.79 2.82
N ARG A 101 -12.30 -8.48 3.82
CA ARG A 101 -12.75 -8.38 5.21
C ARG A 101 -13.29 -6.99 5.50
N GLY A 102 -14.05 -6.86 6.59
CA GLY A 102 -14.55 -5.57 7.07
C GLY A 102 -15.81 -5.10 6.37
N THR A 103 -16.02 -3.82 6.32
CA THR A 103 -17.24 -3.16 5.83
C THR A 103 -17.06 -2.68 4.40
N LEU A 104 -18.03 -2.95 3.55
CA LEU A 104 -18.17 -2.31 2.25
C LEU A 104 -18.93 -1.00 2.43
N ARG A 105 -18.30 0.12 2.14
CA ARG A 105 -18.92 1.44 2.05
C ARG A 105 -19.09 1.84 0.59
N LEU A 106 -20.31 2.11 0.20
CA LEU A 106 -20.67 2.63 -1.11
C LEU A 106 -21.04 4.10 -0.98
N ILE A 107 -20.56 4.94 -1.90
CA ILE A 107 -20.85 6.37 -1.90
C ILE A 107 -21.20 6.78 -3.32
N ALA A 108 -22.34 7.47 -3.48
CA ALA A 108 -22.69 8.10 -4.74
C ALA A 108 -21.93 9.43 -4.89
N ASP A 109 -21.31 9.61 -6.04
CA ASP A 109 -20.59 10.83 -6.38
C ASP A 109 -20.71 11.11 -7.88
N HIS A 110 -21.48 12.14 -8.24
CA HIS A 110 -21.67 12.59 -9.62
C HIS A 110 -22.02 11.46 -10.62
N GLY A 111 -22.97 10.60 -10.25
CA GLY A 111 -23.40 9.46 -11.09
C GLY A 111 -22.43 8.27 -11.10
N ARG A 112 -21.46 8.23 -10.19
CA ARG A 112 -20.53 7.13 -10.03
C ARG A 112 -20.63 6.53 -8.63
N VAL A 113 -20.33 5.25 -8.52
CA VAL A 113 -20.29 4.50 -7.27
C VAL A 113 -18.83 4.38 -6.83
N ARG A 114 -18.48 4.98 -5.71
CA ARG A 114 -17.19 4.73 -5.05
C ARG A 114 -17.33 3.56 -4.10
N LEU A 115 -16.50 2.55 -4.30
CA LEU A 115 -16.41 1.37 -3.44
C LEU A 115 -15.23 1.57 -2.50
N VAL A 116 -15.51 1.65 -1.21
CA VAL A 116 -14.50 1.83 -0.17
C VAL A 116 -14.59 0.67 0.81
N ASN A 117 -13.49 -0.04 1.01
CA ASN A 117 -13.37 -1.07 2.05
C ASN A 117 -12.91 -0.41 3.34
N VAL A 118 -13.69 -0.55 4.41
CA VAL A 118 -13.38 -0.01 5.74
C VAL A 118 -13.05 -1.16 6.68
N LEU A 119 -11.82 -1.18 7.19
CA LEU A 119 -11.36 -2.27 8.03
C LEU A 119 -10.25 -1.82 8.99
N ASP A 120 -9.91 -2.67 9.95
CA ASP A 120 -8.80 -2.45 10.86
C ASP A 120 -7.45 -2.44 10.13
N LEU A 121 -6.51 -1.58 10.57
CA LEU A 121 -5.21 -1.39 9.95
C LEU A 121 -4.38 -2.68 9.87
N GLU A 122 -4.33 -3.48 10.94
CA GLU A 122 -3.56 -4.73 10.94
C GLU A 122 -4.20 -5.75 9.99
N THR A 123 -5.53 -5.77 9.91
CA THR A 123 -6.28 -6.58 8.94
C THR A 123 -6.04 -6.12 7.50
N TYR A 124 -5.98 -4.81 7.25
CA TYR A 124 -5.61 -4.24 5.95
C TYR A 124 -4.23 -4.71 5.49
N LEU A 125 -3.23 -4.70 6.39
CA LEU A 125 -1.87 -5.12 6.08
C LEU A 125 -1.77 -6.58 5.63
N ARG A 126 -2.68 -7.47 6.04
CA ARG A 126 -2.74 -8.86 5.58
C ARG A 126 -3.00 -8.98 4.08
N GLY A 127 -3.72 -8.01 3.51
CA GLY A 127 -3.95 -7.92 2.06
C GLY A 127 -2.89 -7.10 1.31
N VAL A 128 -2.02 -6.36 2.02
CA VAL A 128 -0.96 -5.51 1.45
C VAL A 128 0.39 -6.19 1.45
N VAL A 129 0.88 -6.64 2.61
CA VAL A 129 2.25 -7.16 2.76
C VAL A 129 2.53 -8.30 1.78
N PRO A 130 1.68 -9.35 1.66
CA PRO A 130 1.92 -10.43 0.70
C PRO A 130 1.63 -10.04 -0.76
N ALA A 131 0.94 -8.93 -1.01
CA ALA A 131 0.76 -8.39 -2.35
C ALA A 131 1.98 -7.58 -2.83
N GLU A 132 2.74 -7.01 -1.90
CA GLU A 132 3.94 -6.22 -2.15
C GLU A 132 5.23 -7.07 -2.14
N MET A 133 5.34 -8.02 -1.21
CA MET A 133 6.47 -8.95 -1.11
C MET A 133 5.97 -10.40 -1.13
N GLN A 134 6.73 -11.29 -1.75
CA GLN A 134 6.39 -12.71 -1.73
C GLN A 134 6.42 -13.25 -0.29
N ALA A 135 5.35 -13.92 0.13
CA ALA A 135 5.22 -14.46 1.48
C ALA A 135 6.27 -15.52 1.85
N SER A 136 6.96 -16.10 0.84
CA SER A 136 8.09 -17.02 1.01
C SER A 136 9.43 -16.33 1.31
N TRP A 137 9.47 -14.99 1.34
CA TRP A 137 10.69 -14.26 1.65
C TRP A 137 11.01 -14.33 3.15
N PRO A 138 12.25 -14.00 3.56
CA PRO A 138 12.65 -14.02 4.96
C PRO A 138 11.75 -13.19 5.83
N LEU A 139 11.43 -13.69 7.02
CA LEU A 139 10.52 -13.04 7.98
C LEU A 139 10.92 -11.60 8.30
N GLU A 140 12.23 -11.32 8.40
CA GLU A 140 12.73 -9.97 8.69
C GLU A 140 12.47 -8.98 7.55
N ALA A 141 12.47 -9.43 6.29
CA ALA A 141 12.05 -8.61 5.16
C ALA A 141 10.54 -8.31 5.20
N LEU A 142 9.72 -9.32 5.52
CA LEU A 142 8.26 -9.15 5.67
C LEU A 142 7.91 -8.23 6.84
N LYS A 143 8.65 -8.31 7.96
CA LYS A 143 8.52 -7.38 9.10
C LYS A 143 8.85 -5.94 8.70
N ALA A 144 9.97 -5.73 7.98
CA ALA A 144 10.33 -4.41 7.48
C ALA A 144 9.24 -3.82 6.56
N GLN A 145 8.68 -4.65 5.67
CA GLN A 145 7.57 -4.25 4.80
C GLN A 145 6.31 -3.91 5.61
N ALA A 146 5.98 -4.72 6.63
CA ALA A 146 4.81 -4.46 7.48
C ALA A 146 4.92 -3.12 8.20
N VAL A 147 6.08 -2.80 8.80
CA VAL A 147 6.33 -1.50 9.44
C VAL A 147 6.26 -0.36 8.43
N ALA A 148 6.91 -0.50 7.27
CA ALA A 148 6.88 0.52 6.22
C ALA A 148 5.46 0.77 5.71
N ALA A 149 4.70 -0.28 5.40
CA ALA A 149 3.32 -0.17 4.92
C ALA A 149 2.38 0.42 5.98
N ARG A 150 2.54 0.03 7.24
CA ARG A 150 1.77 0.59 8.37
C ARG A 150 2.04 2.08 8.53
N THR A 151 3.30 2.49 8.52
CA THR A 151 3.71 3.89 8.64
C THR A 151 3.16 4.73 7.49
N TYR A 152 3.29 4.21 6.25
CA TYR A 152 2.71 4.84 5.06
C TYR A 152 1.20 5.06 5.23
N THR A 153 0.48 4.03 5.66
CA THR A 153 -0.98 4.12 5.85
C THR A 153 -1.34 5.13 6.93
N MET A 154 -0.68 5.09 8.10
CA MET A 154 -0.90 6.03 9.19
C MET A 154 -0.71 7.50 8.77
N LEU A 155 0.28 7.76 7.92
CA LEU A 155 0.53 9.10 7.38
C LEU A 155 -0.64 9.61 6.50
N HIS A 156 -1.40 8.72 5.89
CA HIS A 156 -2.46 9.06 4.94
C HIS A 156 -3.87 9.04 5.54
N ILE A 157 -4.03 8.60 6.79
CA ILE A 157 -5.33 8.65 7.47
C ILE A 157 -5.72 10.11 7.70
N ASP A 158 -6.84 10.52 7.08
CA ASP A 158 -7.37 11.87 7.17
C ASP A 158 -8.91 11.80 7.30
N PRO A 159 -9.49 12.08 8.46
CA PRO A 159 -10.93 11.96 8.68
C PRO A 159 -11.78 12.86 7.76
N LEU A 160 -11.18 13.88 7.15
CA LEU A 160 -11.87 14.79 6.22
C LEU A 160 -11.97 14.23 4.80
N ARG A 161 -11.24 13.15 4.49
CA ARG A 161 -11.30 12.51 3.18
C ARG A 161 -12.35 11.40 3.15
N VAL A 162 -12.81 11.07 1.95
CA VAL A 162 -13.73 9.95 1.70
C VAL A 162 -13.02 8.60 1.89
N TYR A 163 -11.75 8.54 1.53
CA TYR A 163 -10.87 7.38 1.72
C TYR A 163 -9.45 7.83 2.05
N ASP A 164 -8.67 6.95 2.67
CA ASP A 164 -7.30 7.22 3.12
C ASP A 164 -6.26 6.80 2.07
N VAL A 165 -6.43 5.61 1.52
CA VAL A 165 -5.53 4.99 0.54
C VAL A 165 -6.33 4.32 -0.57
N CYS A 166 -5.68 4.01 -1.69
CA CYS A 166 -6.26 3.26 -2.81
C CYS A 166 -5.63 1.87 -2.93
N ALA A 167 -6.33 0.93 -3.57
CA ALA A 167 -5.93 -0.47 -3.70
C ALA A 167 -4.92 -0.73 -4.83
N THR A 168 -4.38 0.32 -5.45
CA THR A 168 -3.51 0.25 -6.63
C THR A 168 -2.07 0.65 -6.32
N ILE A 169 -1.20 0.52 -7.31
CA ILE A 169 0.20 0.95 -7.23
C ILE A 169 0.40 2.47 -7.00
N ASP A 170 -0.66 3.27 -7.09
CA ASP A 170 -0.58 4.71 -6.80
C ASP A 170 -0.58 4.98 -5.29
N CYS A 171 -1.01 4.01 -4.48
CA CYS A 171 -0.91 4.00 -3.04
C CYS A 171 -0.12 2.77 -2.56
N GLN A 172 -0.83 1.67 -2.27
CA GLN A 172 -0.25 0.36 -1.92
C GLN A 172 -1.11 -0.73 -2.57
N VAL A 173 -0.48 -1.75 -3.14
CA VAL A 173 -1.24 -2.86 -3.75
C VAL A 173 -2.00 -3.61 -2.66
N TYR A 174 -3.34 -3.56 -2.72
CA TYR A 174 -4.22 -4.26 -1.81
C TYR A 174 -5.08 -5.27 -2.60
N ARG A 175 -5.01 -6.55 -2.22
CA ARG A 175 -5.63 -7.63 -2.99
C ARG A 175 -6.68 -8.43 -2.22
N GLY A 176 -7.10 -7.95 -1.02
CA GLY A 176 -8.10 -8.65 -0.22
C GLY A 176 -7.58 -9.93 0.41
N ARG A 177 -8.47 -10.90 0.62
CA ARG A 177 -8.19 -12.13 1.39
C ARG A 177 -7.37 -13.17 0.64
N GLU A 178 -7.44 -13.20 -0.68
CA GLU A 178 -6.82 -14.24 -1.51
C GLU A 178 -5.29 -14.31 -1.38
N VAL A 179 -4.67 -13.22 -0.97
CA VAL A 179 -3.21 -13.14 -0.81
C VAL A 179 -2.73 -13.34 0.63
N GLU A 180 -3.65 -13.39 1.60
CA GLU A 180 -3.30 -13.59 3.01
C GLU A 180 -2.48 -14.87 3.18
N HIS A 181 -1.40 -14.79 3.95
CA HIS A 181 -0.49 -15.92 4.12
C HIS A 181 0.06 -15.96 5.55
N PRO A 182 0.18 -17.15 6.17
CA PRO A 182 0.65 -17.28 7.55
C PRO A 182 1.99 -16.60 7.85
N SER A 183 2.94 -16.61 6.92
CA SER A 183 4.25 -15.96 7.12
C SER A 183 4.14 -14.44 7.18
N SER A 184 3.33 -13.81 6.30
CA SER A 184 3.08 -12.36 6.37
C SER A 184 2.23 -12.00 7.57
N ASP A 185 1.26 -12.82 7.96
CA ASP A 185 0.46 -12.63 9.17
C ASP A 185 1.34 -12.66 10.42
N ALA A 186 2.29 -13.59 10.50
CA ALA A 186 3.27 -13.65 11.59
C ALA A 186 4.17 -12.40 11.63
N ALA A 187 4.61 -11.87 10.47
CA ALA A 187 5.40 -10.64 10.39
C ALA A 187 4.61 -9.42 10.88
N ILE A 188 3.35 -9.29 10.45
CA ILE A 188 2.44 -8.22 10.84
C ILE A 188 2.19 -8.27 12.36
N ALA A 189 1.86 -9.45 12.90
CA ALA A 189 1.61 -9.63 14.32
C ALA A 189 2.85 -9.34 15.18
N ALA A 190 4.04 -9.79 14.75
CA ALA A 190 5.30 -9.56 15.47
C ALA A 190 5.69 -8.07 15.53
N THR A 191 5.21 -7.26 14.59
CA THR A 191 5.47 -5.81 14.50
C THR A 191 4.22 -4.97 14.76
N ALA A 192 3.18 -5.53 15.37
CA ALA A 192 1.90 -4.86 15.58
C ALA A 192 2.08 -3.49 16.25
N GLY A 193 1.50 -2.46 15.66
CA GLY A 193 1.59 -1.07 16.14
C GLY A 193 2.94 -0.40 15.94
N GLU A 194 3.95 -1.04 15.35
CA GLU A 194 5.26 -0.42 15.10
C GLU A 194 5.25 0.42 13.83
N VAL A 195 5.76 1.65 13.95
CA VAL A 195 5.84 2.66 12.89
C VAL A 195 7.19 3.36 12.91
N LEU A 196 7.55 3.99 11.81
CA LEU A 196 8.70 4.90 11.73
C LEU A 196 8.25 6.34 11.91
N THR A 197 9.00 7.09 12.72
CA THR A 197 8.79 8.53 12.90
C THR A 197 10.07 9.30 12.58
N PHE A 198 9.90 10.52 12.13
CA PHE A 198 10.97 11.49 11.94
C PHE A 198 10.58 12.81 12.59
N ARG A 199 11.38 13.29 13.55
CA ARG A 199 11.10 14.52 14.32
C ARG A 199 9.71 14.53 14.94
N GLY A 200 9.24 13.38 15.43
CA GLY A 200 7.95 13.25 16.12
C GLY A 200 6.72 13.09 15.22
N ALA A 201 6.87 13.14 13.89
CA ALA A 201 5.80 12.88 12.93
C ALA A 201 5.99 11.52 12.23
N PHE A 202 4.93 10.93 11.67
CA PHE A 202 5.05 9.73 10.83
C PHE A 202 5.98 9.97 9.66
N ALA A 203 6.91 9.05 9.45
CA ALA A 203 7.84 9.12 8.34
C ALA A 203 7.15 8.78 7.01
N ARG A 204 7.63 9.37 5.90
CA ARG A 204 7.24 8.96 4.55
C ARG A 204 8.03 7.73 4.14
N THR A 205 7.43 6.58 4.28
CA THR A 205 8.06 5.26 4.08
C THR A 205 7.76 4.71 2.69
N TYR A 206 8.21 5.41 1.66
CA TYR A 206 8.10 4.93 0.29
C TYR A 206 8.94 3.67 0.08
N TYR A 207 8.46 2.75 -0.73
CA TYR A 207 9.18 1.53 -1.11
C TYR A 207 8.92 1.16 -2.57
N HIS A 208 9.79 0.35 -3.12
CA HIS A 208 9.75 -0.05 -4.52
C HIS A 208 10.36 -1.43 -4.69
N ALA A 209 10.11 -2.10 -5.83
CA ALA A 209 10.54 -3.48 -6.00
C ALA A 209 12.07 -3.63 -5.98
N ASP A 210 12.82 -2.91 -6.84
CA ASP A 210 14.26 -3.06 -6.99
C ASP A 210 14.91 -1.71 -7.32
N SER A 211 15.96 -1.34 -6.60
CA SER A 211 16.70 -0.08 -6.80
C SER A 211 17.53 -0.07 -8.08
N GLY A 212 17.93 -1.24 -8.59
CA GLY A 212 18.93 -1.37 -9.65
C GLY A 212 20.34 -0.96 -9.22
N GLY A 213 20.65 -1.00 -7.90
CA GLY A 213 21.96 -0.68 -7.32
C GLY A 213 22.08 0.74 -6.77
N VAL A 214 21.11 1.62 -7.01
CA VAL A 214 21.14 3.00 -6.50
C VAL A 214 19.75 3.44 -6.04
N ILE A 215 19.65 3.84 -4.78
CA ILE A 215 18.48 4.54 -4.25
C ILE A 215 18.48 5.97 -4.76
N ALA A 216 17.32 6.46 -5.18
CA ALA A 216 17.11 7.85 -5.57
C ALA A 216 16.68 8.71 -4.38
N SER A 217 17.01 9.99 -4.41
CA SER A 217 16.43 10.94 -3.46
C SER A 217 14.98 11.29 -3.82
N SER A 218 14.21 11.73 -2.82
CA SER A 218 12.86 12.24 -3.05
C SER A 218 12.84 13.49 -3.93
N ALA A 219 13.87 14.33 -3.82
CA ALA A 219 14.03 15.54 -4.64
C ALA A 219 14.22 15.21 -6.13
N GLU A 220 15.05 14.18 -6.45
CA GLU A 220 15.28 13.74 -7.83
C GLU A 220 14.02 13.22 -8.52
N VAL A 221 13.14 12.55 -7.76
CA VAL A 221 11.97 11.87 -8.33
C VAL A 221 10.75 12.77 -8.32
N TRP A 222 10.52 13.54 -7.25
CA TRP A 222 9.29 14.34 -7.07
C TRP A 222 9.50 15.83 -6.87
N GLY A 223 10.75 16.31 -6.90
CA GLY A 223 11.09 17.74 -6.76
C GLY A 223 10.99 18.28 -5.34
N SER A 224 10.68 17.42 -4.34
CA SER A 224 10.58 17.82 -2.94
C SER A 224 11.59 17.05 -2.09
N GLU A 225 12.40 17.76 -1.32
CA GLU A 225 13.41 17.15 -0.46
C GLU A 225 12.79 16.62 0.84
N ILE A 226 13.09 15.34 1.16
CA ILE A 226 12.80 14.73 2.43
C ILE A 226 14.17 14.35 3.03
N PRO A 227 14.57 14.88 4.20
CA PRO A 227 15.94 14.82 4.68
C PRO A 227 16.55 13.41 4.77
N TYR A 228 15.76 12.41 5.12
CA TYR A 228 16.20 11.02 5.25
C TYR A 228 15.97 10.17 3.97
N LEU A 229 15.43 10.73 2.89
CA LEU A 229 15.24 10.06 1.60
C LEU A 229 16.23 10.62 0.57
N GLN A 230 17.52 10.42 0.83
CA GLN A 230 18.62 10.85 -0.02
C GLN A 230 19.06 9.75 -0.98
N ALA A 231 19.81 10.13 -2.02
CA ALA A 231 20.39 9.16 -2.95
C ALA A 231 21.63 8.50 -2.35
N PHE A 232 21.73 7.17 -2.48
CA PHE A 232 22.91 6.40 -2.04
C PHE A 232 23.04 5.08 -2.79
N GLN A 233 24.23 4.47 -2.71
CA GLN A 233 24.48 3.15 -3.30
C GLN A 233 23.75 2.05 -2.50
N ASP A 234 22.88 1.30 -3.17
CA ASP A 234 22.21 0.16 -2.58
C ASP A 234 23.07 -1.10 -2.73
N VAL A 235 23.94 -1.32 -1.76
CA VAL A 235 24.84 -2.49 -1.74
C VAL A 235 24.09 -3.82 -1.61
N ALA A 236 22.83 -3.78 -1.24
CA ALA A 236 21.96 -4.96 -1.11
C ALA A 236 21.17 -5.27 -2.40
N SER A 237 21.30 -4.45 -3.44
CA SER A 237 20.65 -4.69 -4.73
C SER A 237 21.12 -6.02 -5.35
N GLY A 238 20.20 -6.75 -5.97
CA GLY A 238 20.52 -8.06 -6.59
C GLY A 238 19.29 -8.87 -6.97
N GLY A 239 18.15 -8.21 -7.16
CA GLY A 239 16.92 -8.85 -7.61
C GLY A 239 16.91 -9.18 -9.10
N PRO A 240 15.87 -9.89 -9.60
CA PRO A 240 15.74 -10.27 -11.00
C PRO A 240 15.49 -9.07 -11.93
N HIS A 241 15.41 -7.87 -11.35
CA HIS A 241 15.25 -6.61 -12.08
C HIS A 241 16.51 -5.75 -12.04
N ALA A 242 17.62 -6.29 -11.58
CA ALA A 242 18.92 -5.60 -11.62
C ALA A 242 19.25 -5.11 -13.04
N SER A 243 18.81 -5.82 -14.07
CA SER A 243 18.85 -5.35 -15.46
C SER A 243 17.59 -5.77 -16.22
N TRP A 244 17.20 -4.95 -17.20
CA TRP A 244 16.08 -5.25 -18.09
C TRP A 244 16.26 -4.58 -19.46
N THR A 245 15.59 -5.11 -20.47
CA THR A 245 15.51 -4.53 -21.81
C THR A 245 14.04 -4.39 -22.19
N ALA A 246 13.69 -3.26 -22.81
CA ALA A 246 12.35 -3.01 -23.34
C ALA A 246 12.45 -2.38 -24.73
N ARG A 247 11.49 -2.72 -25.58
CA ARG A 247 11.38 -2.13 -26.93
C ARG A 247 10.05 -1.41 -27.04
N LEU A 248 10.11 -0.13 -27.40
CA LEU A 248 8.93 0.69 -27.57
C LEU A 248 8.27 0.44 -28.93
N ASP A 249 6.97 0.18 -28.93
CA ASP A 249 6.18 0.18 -30.16
C ASP A 249 5.86 1.61 -30.60
N PRO A 250 6.35 2.06 -31.76
CA PRO A 250 6.18 3.44 -32.20
C PRO A 250 4.74 3.90 -32.34
N ARG A 251 3.84 3.00 -32.81
CA ARG A 251 2.43 3.35 -33.03
C ARG A 251 1.62 3.25 -31.76
N GLY A 252 1.82 2.20 -30.98
CA GLY A 252 1.12 1.97 -29.71
C GLY A 252 1.46 3.07 -28.70
N VAL A 253 2.74 3.43 -28.55
CA VAL A 253 3.17 4.55 -27.69
C VAL A 253 2.54 5.87 -28.15
N ALA A 254 2.53 6.15 -29.46
CA ALA A 254 1.93 7.36 -30.00
C ALA A 254 0.43 7.45 -29.74
N ALA A 255 -0.29 6.36 -29.94
CA ALA A 255 -1.73 6.28 -29.67
C ALA A 255 -2.04 6.51 -28.18
N HIS A 256 -1.26 5.88 -27.29
CA HIS A 256 -1.40 6.05 -25.85
C HIS A 256 -1.10 7.48 -25.40
N LEU A 257 -0.01 8.07 -25.86
CA LEU A 257 0.34 9.46 -25.54
C LEU A 257 -0.72 10.45 -26.07
N SER A 258 -1.26 10.19 -27.26
CA SER A 258 -2.35 11.00 -27.83
C SER A 258 -3.61 10.96 -26.96
N ALA A 259 -3.95 9.81 -26.37
CA ALA A 259 -5.09 9.67 -25.48
C ALA A 259 -5.00 10.50 -24.18
N ILE A 260 -3.78 10.89 -23.80
CA ILE A 260 -3.50 11.79 -22.66
C ILE A 260 -3.13 13.21 -23.09
N GLY A 261 -3.42 13.60 -24.34
CA GLY A 261 -3.20 14.95 -24.86
C GLY A 261 -1.77 15.25 -25.38
N VAL A 262 -0.91 14.24 -25.51
CA VAL A 262 0.46 14.39 -26.02
C VAL A 262 0.53 13.92 -27.48
N HIS A 263 0.37 14.85 -28.43
CA HIS A 263 0.25 14.56 -29.86
C HIS A 263 1.60 14.70 -30.56
N VAL A 264 2.33 13.59 -30.72
CA VAL A 264 3.65 13.59 -31.38
C VAL A 264 3.65 12.80 -32.72
N GLY A 265 2.55 12.12 -33.07
CA GLY A 265 2.52 11.18 -34.19
C GLY A 265 3.30 9.90 -33.87
N ALA A 266 3.65 9.10 -34.88
CA ALA A 266 4.41 7.86 -34.67
C ALA A 266 5.76 8.15 -34.02
N LEU A 267 6.08 7.46 -32.91
CA LEU A 267 7.32 7.65 -32.17
C LEU A 267 8.53 7.31 -33.05
N GLN A 268 9.46 8.25 -33.17
CA GLN A 268 10.70 8.09 -33.92
C GLN A 268 11.91 7.97 -33.01
N ARG A 269 11.92 8.70 -31.89
CA ARG A 269 13.04 8.72 -30.96
C ARG A 269 12.60 9.19 -29.57
N LEU A 270 13.22 8.63 -28.56
CA LEU A 270 13.23 9.13 -27.19
C LEU A 270 14.64 9.67 -26.91
N ARG A 271 14.75 10.91 -26.43
CA ARG A 271 16.03 11.55 -26.11
C ARG A 271 16.07 11.91 -24.64
N VAL A 272 17.02 11.38 -23.89
CA VAL A 272 17.28 11.81 -22.51
C VAL A 272 17.82 13.22 -22.52
N LEU A 273 17.18 14.13 -21.81
CA LEU A 273 17.59 15.53 -21.70
C LEU A 273 18.35 15.79 -20.40
N GLU A 274 17.97 15.09 -19.34
CA GLU A 274 18.50 15.31 -18.01
C GLU A 274 18.49 14.00 -17.21
N THR A 275 19.58 13.75 -16.50
CA THR A 275 19.76 12.58 -15.64
C THR A 275 20.19 13.06 -14.26
N SER A 276 19.61 12.47 -13.19
CA SER A 276 19.94 12.76 -11.81
C SER A 276 21.26 12.11 -11.37
N SER A 277 21.72 12.42 -10.14
CA SER A 277 22.90 11.81 -9.52
C SER A 277 22.75 10.30 -9.30
N SER A 278 21.52 9.80 -9.14
CA SER A 278 21.22 8.36 -9.06
C SER A 278 21.20 7.66 -10.43
N GLY A 279 21.53 8.36 -11.51
CA GLY A 279 21.50 7.84 -12.88
C GLY A 279 20.08 7.68 -13.46
N ARG A 280 19.08 8.31 -12.86
CA ARG A 280 17.68 8.25 -13.31
C ARG A 280 17.36 9.40 -14.26
N VAL A 281 16.61 9.09 -15.33
CA VAL A 281 16.11 10.10 -16.27
C VAL A 281 15.10 10.98 -15.56
N VAL A 282 15.42 12.26 -15.44
CA VAL A 282 14.55 13.30 -14.86
C VAL A 282 13.66 13.88 -15.95
N ARG A 283 14.21 14.11 -17.16
CA ARG A 283 13.47 14.63 -18.31
C ARG A 283 13.88 13.92 -19.59
N ALA A 284 12.93 13.61 -20.42
CA ALA A 284 13.16 13.07 -21.76
C ALA A 284 12.26 13.75 -22.79
N GLU A 285 12.79 13.94 -24.00
CA GLU A 285 12.04 14.41 -25.16
C GLU A 285 11.56 13.21 -25.97
N VAL A 286 10.26 13.14 -26.17
CA VAL A 286 9.59 12.21 -27.09
C VAL A 286 9.47 12.89 -28.43
N VAL A 287 10.12 12.35 -29.46
CA VAL A 287 10.10 12.86 -30.82
C VAL A 287 9.34 11.89 -31.71
N GLY A 288 8.34 12.40 -32.40
CA GLY A 288 7.52 11.61 -33.34
C GLY A 288 7.38 12.30 -34.70
N SER A 289 6.65 11.67 -35.60
CA SER A 289 6.46 12.12 -36.99
C SER A 289 5.71 13.44 -37.13
N ALA A 290 4.93 13.85 -36.12
CA ALA A 290 4.08 15.05 -36.15
C ALA A 290 4.45 16.09 -35.07
N GLY A 291 5.48 15.84 -34.25
CA GLY A 291 5.89 16.77 -33.22
C GLY A 291 6.82 16.21 -32.18
N ARG A 292 7.01 16.99 -31.11
CA ARG A 292 7.83 16.61 -29.96
C ARG A 292 7.18 17.08 -28.67
N ALA A 293 7.44 16.36 -27.57
CA ALA A 293 7.01 16.71 -26.23
C ALA A 293 8.08 16.34 -25.20
N VAL A 294 8.18 17.09 -24.11
CA VAL A 294 9.06 16.77 -22.99
C VAL A 294 8.24 16.17 -21.87
N LEU A 295 8.63 14.99 -21.41
CA LEU A 295 8.01 14.31 -20.28
C LEU A 295 9.00 14.25 -19.11
N VAL A 296 8.50 14.45 -17.88
CA VAL A 296 9.27 14.19 -16.67
C VAL A 296 9.37 12.69 -16.41
N GLY A 297 10.44 12.25 -15.75
CA GLY A 297 10.77 10.83 -15.60
C GLY A 297 9.65 10.00 -14.97
N VAL A 298 8.97 10.51 -13.94
CA VAL A 298 7.83 9.82 -13.30
C VAL A 298 6.70 9.60 -14.29
N THR A 299 6.29 10.64 -15.01
CA THR A 299 5.27 10.56 -16.06
C THR A 299 5.70 9.59 -17.16
N LEU A 300 6.95 9.71 -17.64
CA LEU A 300 7.48 8.81 -18.67
C LEU A 300 7.37 7.34 -18.23
N ARG A 301 7.79 7.01 -16.99
CA ARG A 301 7.69 5.65 -16.45
C ARG A 301 6.24 5.16 -16.39
N THR A 302 5.34 5.97 -15.88
CA THR A 302 3.93 5.62 -15.77
C THR A 302 3.32 5.36 -17.13
N GLN A 303 3.56 6.23 -18.11
CA GLN A 303 2.97 6.16 -19.44
C GLN A 303 3.57 5.03 -20.30
N LEU A 304 4.86 4.73 -20.14
CA LEU A 304 5.54 3.71 -20.94
C LEU A 304 5.64 2.34 -20.23
N ARG A 305 5.01 2.16 -19.08
CA ARG A 305 5.02 0.90 -18.32
C ARG A 305 4.52 -0.30 -19.14
N ALA A 306 3.49 -0.11 -19.94
CA ALA A 306 2.92 -1.17 -20.79
C ALA A 306 3.93 -1.73 -21.82
N TRP A 307 4.94 -0.94 -22.17
CA TRP A 307 6.04 -1.36 -23.07
C TRP A 307 7.30 -1.78 -22.31
N GLY A 308 7.18 -2.10 -21.03
CA GLY A 308 8.26 -2.69 -20.23
C GLY A 308 9.22 -1.69 -19.58
N LEU A 309 8.90 -0.38 -19.56
CA LEU A 309 9.67 0.61 -18.80
C LEU A 309 9.47 0.40 -17.29
N LYS A 310 10.40 -0.29 -16.63
CA LYS A 310 10.28 -0.66 -15.22
C LYS A 310 10.72 0.44 -14.25
N SER A 311 11.75 1.19 -14.61
CA SER A 311 12.31 2.30 -13.83
C SER A 311 12.71 3.45 -14.75
N THR A 312 13.08 4.58 -14.17
CA THR A 312 13.66 5.71 -14.93
C THR A 312 15.20 5.61 -15.04
N ARG A 313 15.82 4.58 -14.48
CA ARG A 313 17.24 4.32 -14.64
C ARG A 313 17.45 3.47 -15.88
N PHE A 314 17.65 4.13 -17.02
CA PHE A 314 17.84 3.47 -18.31
C PHE A 314 18.69 4.30 -19.26
N THR A 315 19.23 3.65 -20.27
CA THR A 315 19.88 4.24 -21.46
C THR A 315 19.15 3.83 -22.72
N MET A 316 19.27 4.65 -23.76
CA MET A 316 18.78 4.33 -25.10
C MET A 316 19.89 3.67 -25.91
N THR A 317 19.57 2.55 -26.54
CA THR A 317 20.42 1.95 -27.58
C THR A 317 19.60 2.00 -28.85
N GLY A 318 19.94 2.82 -29.88
CA GLY A 318 19.21 2.91 -31.17
C GLY A 318 17.77 2.38 -31.21
N ASP A 319 17.13 2.24 -32.29
CA ASP A 319 15.88 1.46 -32.51
C ASP A 319 14.78 1.47 -31.44
N LEU A 320 14.65 2.51 -30.63
CA LEU A 320 13.65 2.59 -29.54
C LEU A 320 13.80 1.46 -28.51
N THR A 321 15.01 0.90 -28.37
CA THR A 321 15.34 -0.10 -27.35
C THR A 321 15.91 0.58 -26.12
N LEU A 322 15.33 0.27 -24.96
CA LEU A 322 15.74 0.73 -23.64
C LEU A 322 16.51 -0.38 -22.94
N ARG A 323 17.63 -0.06 -22.34
CA ARG A 323 18.32 -0.93 -21.37
C ARG A 323 18.33 -0.21 -20.03
N GLY A 324 17.80 -0.84 -19.01
CA GLY A 324 17.67 -0.20 -17.71
C GLY A 324 17.89 -1.18 -16.56
N GLU A 325 17.85 -0.61 -15.35
CA GLU A 325 18.10 -1.27 -14.09
C GLU A 325 17.03 -0.91 -13.08
N GLY A 326 16.67 -1.87 -12.21
CA GLY A 326 15.69 -1.71 -11.16
C GLY A 326 14.23 -1.70 -11.63
N TRP A 327 13.32 -1.69 -10.67
CA TRP A 327 11.87 -1.62 -10.88
C TRP A 327 11.21 -0.73 -9.83
N GLY A 328 10.55 0.32 -10.24
CA GLY A 328 9.86 1.28 -9.41
C GLY A 328 10.46 2.68 -9.47
N HIS A 329 10.07 3.54 -8.53
CA HIS A 329 10.53 4.93 -8.46
C HIS A 329 11.94 5.08 -7.89
N GLY A 330 12.42 4.11 -7.11
CA GLY A 330 13.78 4.07 -6.57
C GLY A 330 13.98 4.79 -5.24
N VAL A 331 12.96 5.39 -4.64
CA VAL A 331 13.08 6.13 -3.37
C VAL A 331 12.73 5.24 -2.18
N GLY A 332 13.46 5.36 -1.06
CA GLY A 332 13.22 4.60 0.16
C GLY A 332 13.58 3.12 0.04
N MET A 333 12.80 2.22 0.63
CA MET A 333 13.18 0.80 0.73
C MET A 333 13.03 0.05 -0.59
N SER A 334 14.14 -0.58 -1.02
CA SER A 334 14.14 -1.60 -2.06
C SER A 334 13.67 -2.92 -1.48
N GLN A 335 12.60 -3.50 -2.02
CA GLN A 335 12.04 -4.76 -1.52
C GLN A 335 13.02 -5.93 -1.72
N TYR A 336 13.63 -6.04 -2.90
CA TYR A 336 14.69 -7.03 -3.13
C TYR A 336 15.94 -6.76 -2.31
N GLY A 337 16.28 -5.49 -2.05
CA GLY A 337 17.36 -5.13 -1.14
C GLY A 337 17.06 -5.54 0.30
N ALA A 338 15.86 -5.29 0.80
CA ALA A 338 15.42 -5.75 2.12
C ALA A 338 15.50 -7.29 2.24
N ARG A 339 15.11 -8.02 1.17
CA ARG A 339 15.28 -9.48 1.11
C ARG A 339 16.75 -9.89 1.20
N THR A 340 17.63 -9.25 0.48
CA THR A 340 19.08 -9.54 0.49
C THR A 340 19.69 -9.29 1.87
N LEU A 341 19.37 -8.16 2.51
CA LEU A 341 19.82 -7.86 3.87
C LEU A 341 19.31 -8.89 4.88
N ALA A 342 18.03 -9.27 4.80
CA ALA A 342 17.46 -10.31 5.66
C ALA A 342 18.16 -11.67 5.48
N LEU A 343 18.46 -12.08 4.24
CA LEU A 343 19.23 -13.30 3.94
C LEU A 343 20.67 -13.22 4.47
N SER A 344 21.22 -12.01 4.61
CA SER A 344 22.55 -11.75 5.19
C SER A 344 22.53 -11.64 6.72
N GLY A 345 21.36 -11.92 7.37
CA GLY A 345 21.23 -11.95 8.83
C GLY A 345 20.84 -10.61 9.47
N TYR A 346 20.52 -9.59 8.69
CA TYR A 346 20.04 -8.30 9.24
C TYR A 346 18.60 -8.44 9.72
N GLY A 347 18.32 -7.95 10.93
CA GLY A 347 16.97 -7.83 11.47
C GLY A 347 16.18 -6.67 10.81
N TYR A 348 14.87 -6.72 10.89
CA TYR A 348 13.99 -5.71 10.25
C TYR A 348 14.27 -4.26 10.69
N ALA A 349 14.63 -4.04 11.96
CA ALA A 349 14.99 -2.71 12.45
C ALA A 349 16.27 -2.15 11.79
N GLN A 350 17.25 -3.01 11.52
CA GLN A 350 18.47 -2.65 10.79
C GLN A 350 18.18 -2.39 9.31
N ILE A 351 17.30 -3.20 8.69
CA ILE A 351 16.84 -3.01 7.31
C ILE A 351 16.14 -1.64 7.18
N LEU A 352 15.22 -1.34 8.09
CA LEU A 352 14.53 -0.04 8.11
C LEU A 352 15.50 1.12 8.32
N GLY A 353 16.45 1.00 9.24
CA GLY A 353 17.49 2.02 9.48
C GLY A 353 18.40 2.25 8.27
N PHE A 354 18.66 1.20 7.47
CA PHE A 354 19.45 1.32 6.25
C PHE A 354 18.74 2.15 5.17
N TYR A 355 17.42 1.93 4.97
CA TYR A 355 16.64 2.61 3.92
C TYR A 355 15.99 3.92 4.36
N TYR A 356 15.80 4.12 5.67
CA TYR A 356 15.22 5.33 6.26
C TYR A 356 16.10 5.81 7.41
N PRO A 357 17.34 6.27 7.11
CA PRO A 357 18.24 6.77 8.14
C PRO A 357 17.61 7.92 8.93
N ASP A 358 18.05 8.14 10.16
CA ASP A 358 17.57 9.18 11.07
C ASP A 358 16.08 9.08 11.47
N THR A 359 15.36 8.03 11.04
CA THR A 359 14.03 7.73 11.54
C THR A 359 14.09 6.89 12.81
N GLN A 360 13.05 6.94 13.62
CA GLN A 360 12.92 6.19 14.86
C GLN A 360 11.81 5.15 14.74
N LEU A 361 12.13 3.90 15.04
CA LEU A 361 11.15 2.83 15.20
C LEU A 361 10.45 3.01 16.55
N GLN A 362 9.14 3.20 16.53
CA GLN A 362 8.31 3.43 17.72
C GLN A 362 7.09 2.54 17.66
N ARG A 363 6.60 2.12 18.83
CA ARG A 363 5.30 1.46 18.92
C ARG A 363 4.24 2.50 19.29
N LEU A 364 3.17 2.54 18.51
CA LEU A 364 2.02 3.38 18.82
C LEU A 364 1.44 2.94 20.17
N THR A 365 1.63 3.76 21.18
CA THR A 365 0.82 3.69 22.39
C THR A 365 -0.50 4.36 22.06
N VAL A 366 -1.62 3.64 22.24
CA VAL A 366 -2.95 4.19 22.00
C VAL A 366 -3.14 5.41 22.91
N ILE A 367 -2.92 6.59 22.33
CA ILE A 367 -3.44 7.82 22.91
C ILE A 367 -4.91 7.81 22.52
N ALA A 368 -5.78 7.47 23.50
CA ALA A 368 -7.20 7.61 23.33
C ALA A 368 -7.46 9.04 22.82
N GLN A 369 -7.91 9.15 21.59
CA GLN A 369 -8.42 10.42 21.08
C GLN A 369 -9.62 10.79 21.96
N ARG A 370 -9.46 11.85 22.77
CA ARG A 370 -10.53 12.45 23.57
C ARG A 370 -11.43 13.31 22.69
#